data_fe6bab5718672b8795295cf79d1b75ae
#
_entry.id   fe6bab5718672b8795295cf79d1b75ae
#
_cell.length_a   1.000
_cell.length_b   1.000
_cell.length_c   1.000
_cell.angle_alpha   90.00
_cell.angle_beta   90.00
_cell.angle_gamma   90.00
#
_symmetry.space_group_name_H-M   'P 1'
#
loop_
_entity.id
_entity.type
_entity.pdbx_description
1 polymer ?
#
loop_
_entity_poly.entity_id
_entity_poly.type
_entity_poly.pdbx_seq_one_letter_code
_entity_poly.pdbx_strand_id
1 'polypeptide(L)'
;MPRHLAAWRAAVLSALSMTFCGGAGAVSIQSARDKVVSQTLAYLNAPYLWGGRRPDTGIDCSAFVQLVYGEAGLGLPRVAREQFRVTKGLRPDDVLPGDLVFFSMAHPGSSRVDHVGVYMGRGFFVHASVANGVHIEPIAKPYYLDRLVGIRKYRGF
;
A
#
# COMPACT_ATOMS: atom_id res chain seq x y z
N MET A 1 -7.40 13.20 -19.18
CA MET A 1 -6.91 12.61 -17.90
C MET A 1 -7.97 12.86 -16.83
N PRO A 2 -8.38 11.88 -16.02
CA PRO A 2 -9.36 12.13 -14.97
C PRO A 2 -8.79 13.07 -13.89
N ARG A 3 -9.59 14.03 -13.46
CA ARG A 3 -9.21 15.14 -12.54
C ARG A 3 -8.62 14.67 -11.18
N HIS A 4 -8.90 13.43 -10.75
CA HIS A 4 -8.39 12.83 -9.52
C HIS A 4 -6.89 12.47 -9.58
N LEU A 5 -6.33 12.21 -10.76
CA LEU A 5 -4.89 11.92 -10.91
C LEU A 5 -4.02 13.16 -10.72
N ALA A 6 -4.54 14.36 -11.04
CA ALA A 6 -3.80 15.60 -10.84
C ALA A 6 -3.60 15.93 -9.35
N ALA A 7 -4.57 15.58 -8.49
CA ALA A 7 -4.49 15.80 -7.05
C ALA A 7 -3.38 14.96 -6.37
N TRP A 8 -3.16 13.74 -6.85
CA TRP A 8 -2.11 12.87 -6.30
C TRP A 8 -0.68 13.33 -6.66
N ARG A 9 -0.52 14.04 -7.78
CA ARG A 9 0.79 14.59 -8.21
C ARG A 9 1.30 15.70 -7.30
N ALA A 10 0.42 16.50 -6.71
CA ALA A 10 0.78 17.62 -5.84
C ALA A 10 1.05 17.20 -4.39
N ALA A 11 0.33 16.19 -3.88
CA ALA A 11 0.39 15.77 -2.47
C ALA A 11 1.69 15.01 -2.09
N VAL A 12 2.38 14.44 -3.07
CA VAL A 12 3.65 13.71 -2.83
C VAL A 12 4.78 14.64 -2.37
N LEU A 13 4.63 15.97 -2.54
CA LEU A 13 5.68 16.96 -2.29
C LEU A 13 5.55 17.78 -1.00
N SER A 14 4.45 17.66 -0.21
CA SER A 14 4.20 18.59 0.90
C SER A 14 3.68 17.99 2.20
N ALA A 15 4.26 16.89 2.69
CA ALA A 15 3.89 16.38 4.02
C ALA A 15 5.01 16.60 5.05
N LEU A 16 5.07 17.80 5.62
CA LEU A 16 5.84 18.06 6.83
C LEU A 16 5.06 18.99 7.76
N SER A 17 4.14 18.42 8.57
CA SER A 17 3.71 19.04 9.83
C SER A 17 3.13 17.97 10.76
N MET A 18 3.84 17.69 11.85
CA MET A 18 3.39 16.85 12.96
C MET A 18 2.63 17.72 13.95
N THR A 19 1.38 17.36 14.24
CA THR A 19 0.69 17.82 15.46
C THR A 19 0.34 16.60 16.30
N PHE A 20 0.90 16.55 17.48
CA PHE A 20 0.73 15.48 18.47
C PHE A 20 -0.52 15.78 19.31
N CYS A 21 -1.52 14.90 19.30
CA CYS A 21 -2.63 14.94 20.27
C CYS A 21 -2.93 13.53 20.75
N GLY A 22 -2.71 13.28 22.03
CA GLY A 22 -2.73 11.95 22.62
C GLY A 22 -4.09 11.52 23.17
N GLY A 23 -4.43 10.26 22.92
CA GLY A 23 -5.50 9.50 23.56
C GLY A 23 -5.21 8.01 23.46
N ALA A 24 -5.59 7.21 24.45
CA ALA A 24 -5.25 5.78 24.51
C ALA A 24 -5.66 4.97 23.26
N GLY A 25 -6.75 5.35 22.58
CA GLY A 25 -7.17 4.75 21.32
C GLY A 25 -6.27 5.12 20.14
N ALA A 26 -5.72 6.34 20.09
CA ALA A 26 -4.79 6.79 19.07
C ALA A 26 -3.44 6.04 19.14
N VAL A 27 -2.99 5.71 20.34
CA VAL A 27 -1.76 4.94 20.58
C VAL A 27 -1.87 3.53 20.01
N SER A 28 -3.02 2.86 20.15
CA SER A 28 -3.20 1.51 19.61
C SER A 28 -3.24 1.47 18.07
N ILE A 29 -3.86 2.45 17.42
CA ILE A 29 -3.92 2.57 15.95
C ILE A 29 -2.55 2.91 15.39
N GLN A 30 -1.83 3.85 15.99
CA GLN A 30 -0.47 4.18 15.60
C GLN A 30 0.47 2.99 15.75
N SER A 31 0.36 2.23 16.85
CA SER A 31 1.13 1.00 17.07
C SER A 31 0.87 -0.05 15.98
N ALA A 32 -0.39 -0.22 15.52
CA ALA A 32 -0.70 -1.15 14.44
C ALA A 32 -0.10 -0.69 13.09
N ARG A 33 -0.15 0.62 12.78
CA ARG A 33 0.48 1.19 11.59
C ARG A 33 2.00 1.03 11.61
N ASP A 34 2.64 1.34 12.73
CA ASP A 34 4.09 1.20 12.91
C ASP A 34 4.51 -0.26 12.70
N LYS A 35 3.71 -1.20 13.18
CA LYS A 35 3.93 -2.62 12.97
C LYS A 35 3.78 -3.02 11.50
N VAL A 36 2.76 -2.55 10.80
CA VAL A 36 2.60 -2.75 9.35
C VAL A 36 3.83 -2.22 8.60
N VAL A 37 4.29 -1.01 8.89
CA VAL A 37 5.47 -0.41 8.25
C VAL A 37 6.73 -1.22 8.52
N SER A 38 6.99 -1.60 9.77
CA SER A 38 8.18 -2.38 10.14
C SER A 38 8.17 -3.78 9.51
N GLN A 39 7.03 -4.46 9.51
CA GLN A 39 6.88 -5.77 8.87
C GLN A 39 7.03 -5.69 7.34
N THR A 40 6.53 -4.63 6.72
CA THR A 40 6.74 -4.37 5.29
C THR A 40 8.23 -4.40 4.93
N LEU A 41 9.07 -3.76 5.73
CA LEU A 41 10.52 -3.74 5.51
C LEU A 41 11.19 -5.09 5.77
N ALA A 42 10.67 -5.89 6.67
CA ALA A 42 11.20 -7.23 6.97
C ALA A 42 11.07 -8.22 5.79
N TYR A 43 10.14 -7.97 4.87
CA TYR A 43 9.93 -8.81 3.68
C TYR A 43 10.71 -8.36 2.44
N LEU A 44 11.52 -7.30 2.52
CA LEU A 44 12.33 -6.87 1.37
C LEU A 44 13.20 -8.00 0.84
N ASN A 45 13.30 -8.09 -0.48
CA ASN A 45 14.02 -9.11 -1.25
C ASN A 45 13.36 -10.52 -1.23
N ALA A 46 12.20 -10.71 -0.60
CA ALA A 46 11.46 -11.98 -0.75
C ALA A 46 11.10 -12.20 -2.23
N PRO A 47 11.29 -13.44 -2.77
CA PRO A 47 11.05 -13.71 -4.18
C PRO A 47 9.56 -13.61 -4.54
N TYR A 48 9.28 -13.28 -5.81
CA TYR A 48 7.92 -13.29 -6.34
C TYR A 48 7.53 -14.67 -6.86
N LEU A 49 6.30 -15.08 -6.56
CA LEU A 49 5.65 -16.21 -7.20
C LEU A 49 4.17 -15.91 -7.38
N TRP A 50 3.65 -16.03 -8.59
CA TRP A 50 2.22 -15.87 -8.84
C TRP A 50 1.39 -16.87 -8.03
N GLY A 51 0.43 -16.38 -7.24
CA GLY A 51 -0.36 -17.21 -6.33
C GLY A 51 0.40 -17.69 -5.08
N GLY A 52 1.69 -17.36 -4.97
CA GLY A 52 2.55 -17.70 -3.85
C GLY A 52 2.10 -17.05 -2.54
N ARG A 53 2.42 -17.71 -1.42
CA ARG A 53 2.00 -17.31 -0.07
C ARG A 53 3.13 -17.37 0.96
N ARG A 54 4.31 -17.79 0.55
CA ARG A 54 5.44 -18.03 1.45
C ARG A 54 6.61 -17.17 1.04
N PRO A 55 7.17 -16.35 1.96
CA PRO A 55 8.27 -15.45 1.64
C PRO A 55 9.55 -16.16 1.21
N ASP A 56 9.76 -17.39 1.69
CA ASP A 56 10.95 -18.21 1.39
C ASP A 56 10.91 -18.85 -0.01
N THR A 57 9.73 -19.16 -0.52
CA THR A 57 9.54 -19.83 -1.82
C THR A 57 8.92 -18.94 -2.89
N GLY A 58 8.32 -17.85 -2.48
CA GLY A 58 7.72 -16.85 -3.35
C GLY A 58 6.34 -16.40 -2.89
N ILE A 59 6.09 -15.11 -3.06
CA ILE A 59 4.90 -14.41 -2.58
C ILE A 59 4.39 -13.47 -3.68
N ASP A 60 3.07 -13.45 -3.91
CA ASP A 60 2.47 -12.44 -4.80
C ASP A 60 2.14 -11.13 -4.05
N CYS A 61 1.74 -10.09 -4.77
CA CYS A 61 1.47 -8.76 -4.22
C CYS A 61 0.42 -8.76 -3.11
N SER A 62 -0.67 -9.47 -3.28
CA SER A 62 -1.77 -9.49 -2.31
C SER A 62 -1.49 -10.42 -1.12
N ALA A 63 -0.75 -11.50 -1.31
CA ALA A 63 -0.28 -12.35 -0.20
C ALA A 63 0.76 -11.63 0.67
N PHE A 64 1.69 -10.88 0.05
CA PHE A 64 2.63 -10.02 0.77
C PHE A 64 1.89 -9.04 1.70
N VAL A 65 0.93 -8.29 1.16
CA VAL A 65 0.14 -7.34 1.96
C VAL A 65 -0.69 -8.06 3.03
N GLN A 66 -1.29 -9.22 2.70
CA GLN A 66 -2.05 -10.02 3.66
C GLN A 66 -1.19 -10.47 4.85
N LEU A 67 0.05 -10.91 4.61
CA LEU A 67 0.99 -11.32 5.66
C LEU A 67 1.40 -10.14 6.54
N VAL A 68 1.82 -9.03 5.94
CA VAL A 68 2.24 -7.82 6.67
C VAL A 68 1.14 -7.30 7.60
N TYR A 69 -0.09 -7.25 7.11
CA TYR A 69 -1.24 -6.82 7.92
C TYR A 69 -1.62 -7.88 8.97
N GLY A 70 -1.56 -9.16 8.62
CA GLY A 70 -1.82 -10.27 9.54
C GLY A 70 -0.91 -10.25 10.76
N GLU A 71 0.38 -9.95 10.58
CA GLU A 71 1.33 -9.80 11.68
C GLU A 71 1.05 -8.59 12.58
N ALA A 72 0.37 -7.58 12.06
CA ALA A 72 -0.15 -6.46 12.84
C ALA A 72 -1.52 -6.76 13.50
N GLY A 73 -2.04 -7.98 13.35
CA GLY A 73 -3.35 -8.38 13.87
C GLY A 73 -4.53 -7.93 13.01
N LEU A 74 -4.28 -7.54 11.76
CA LEU A 74 -5.28 -6.98 10.85
C LEU A 74 -5.55 -7.97 9.71
N GLY A 75 -6.76 -8.51 9.65
CA GLY A 75 -7.15 -9.48 8.62
C GLY A 75 -7.50 -8.83 7.29
N LEU A 76 -6.81 -9.22 6.21
CA LEU A 76 -7.12 -8.80 4.84
C LEU A 76 -7.53 -10.00 3.97
N PRO A 77 -8.43 -9.81 2.99
CA PRO A 77 -8.75 -10.83 1.98
C PRO A 77 -7.50 -11.24 1.19
N ARG A 78 -7.58 -12.42 0.54
CA ARG A 78 -6.45 -12.98 -0.22
C ARG A 78 -6.13 -12.20 -1.50
N VAL A 79 -7.11 -11.60 -2.15
CA VAL A 79 -6.98 -11.06 -3.51
C VAL A 79 -6.99 -9.53 -3.49
N ALA A 80 -6.13 -8.88 -4.26
CA ALA A 80 -5.99 -7.41 -4.30
C ALA A 80 -7.32 -6.68 -4.52
N ARG A 81 -8.18 -7.17 -5.42
CA ARG A 81 -9.51 -6.60 -5.66
C ARG A 81 -10.43 -6.65 -4.44
N GLU A 82 -10.34 -7.69 -3.64
CA GLU A 82 -11.12 -7.82 -2.41
C GLU A 82 -10.53 -6.96 -1.28
N GLN A 83 -9.20 -6.86 -1.21
CA GLN A 83 -8.52 -5.92 -0.31
C GLN A 83 -8.98 -4.48 -0.59
N PHE A 84 -9.11 -4.10 -1.86
CA PHE A 84 -9.65 -2.79 -2.25
C PHE A 84 -11.06 -2.56 -1.71
N ARG A 85 -11.94 -3.57 -1.72
CA ARG A 85 -13.34 -3.46 -1.25
C ARG A 85 -13.47 -3.22 0.25
N VAL A 86 -12.54 -3.77 1.05
CA VAL A 86 -12.55 -3.61 2.52
C VAL A 86 -11.79 -2.36 2.98
N THR A 87 -11.30 -1.54 2.08
CA THR A 87 -10.62 -0.28 2.36
C THR A 87 -11.51 0.93 2.09
N LYS A 88 -11.10 2.10 2.60
CA LYS A 88 -11.76 3.40 2.41
C LYS A 88 -10.86 4.32 1.60
N GLY A 89 -11.41 5.03 0.62
CA GLY A 89 -10.69 6.07 -0.12
C GLY A 89 -10.23 7.21 0.79
N LEU A 90 -9.09 7.80 0.45
CA LEU A 90 -8.48 8.91 1.16
C LEU A 90 -8.34 10.11 0.24
N ARG A 91 -8.35 11.31 0.83
CA ARG A 91 -7.81 12.50 0.18
C ARG A 91 -6.28 12.41 0.17
N PRO A 92 -5.59 13.05 -0.79
CA PRO A 92 -4.13 13.03 -0.85
C PRO A 92 -3.43 13.42 0.46
N ASP A 93 -3.97 14.41 1.17
CA ASP A 93 -3.40 14.94 2.43
C ASP A 93 -3.63 14.02 3.64
N ASP A 94 -4.53 13.04 3.54
CA ASP A 94 -4.86 12.11 4.62
C ASP A 94 -4.06 10.79 4.55
N VAL A 95 -3.18 10.66 3.55
CA VAL A 95 -2.41 9.44 3.31
C VAL A 95 -1.25 9.30 4.30
N LEU A 96 -1.20 8.16 4.98
CA LEU A 96 -0.19 7.86 5.99
C LEU A 96 0.59 6.57 5.65
N PRO A 97 1.85 6.43 6.11
CA PRO A 97 2.56 5.16 6.01
C PRO A 97 1.72 4.00 6.56
N GLY A 98 1.76 2.87 5.89
CA GLY A 98 0.92 1.72 6.19
C GLY A 98 -0.41 1.69 5.45
N ASP A 99 -0.80 2.73 4.71
CA ASP A 99 -1.96 2.67 3.81
C ASP A 99 -1.67 1.82 2.57
N LEU A 100 -2.71 1.36 1.90
CA LEU A 100 -2.59 0.49 0.74
C LEU A 100 -2.63 1.28 -0.57
N VAL A 101 -1.70 0.97 -1.47
CA VAL A 101 -1.64 1.54 -2.82
C VAL A 101 -2.14 0.51 -3.82
N PHE A 102 -3.15 0.87 -4.62
CA PHE A 102 -3.77 -0.02 -5.59
C PHE A 102 -3.53 0.43 -7.02
N PHE A 103 -3.28 -0.54 -7.89
CA PHE A 103 -2.98 -0.30 -9.30
C PHE A 103 -3.83 -1.19 -10.22
N SER A 104 -3.96 -0.73 -11.47
CA SER A 104 -4.43 -1.48 -12.63
C SER A 104 -3.25 -1.74 -13.55
N MET A 105 -2.47 -2.79 -13.28
CA MET A 105 -1.21 -3.05 -13.98
C MET A 105 -1.45 -3.50 -15.42
N ALA A 106 -2.48 -4.33 -15.63
CA ALA A 106 -2.84 -4.85 -16.95
C ALA A 106 -3.56 -3.82 -17.84
N HIS A 107 -4.21 -2.80 -17.23
CA HIS A 107 -5.05 -1.84 -17.97
C HIS A 107 -4.79 -0.41 -17.47
N PRO A 108 -3.73 0.28 -17.95
CA PRO A 108 -3.43 1.65 -17.55
C PRO A 108 -4.63 2.59 -17.71
N GLY A 109 -4.85 3.46 -16.73
CA GLY A 109 -5.98 4.41 -16.72
C GLY A 109 -7.34 3.81 -16.34
N SER A 110 -7.41 2.49 -16.11
CA SER A 110 -8.61 1.79 -15.65
C SER A 110 -8.75 1.86 -14.12
N SER A 111 -9.99 1.68 -13.63
CA SER A 111 -10.28 1.48 -12.20
C SER A 111 -10.22 0.01 -11.76
N ARG A 112 -9.90 -0.92 -12.66
CA ARG A 112 -9.83 -2.34 -12.38
C ARG A 112 -8.58 -2.68 -11.57
N VAL A 113 -8.76 -3.03 -10.30
CA VAL A 113 -7.65 -3.39 -9.42
C VAL A 113 -7.16 -4.81 -9.68
N ASP A 114 -5.86 -4.94 -9.95
CA ASP A 114 -5.16 -6.21 -10.12
C ASP A 114 -3.82 -6.28 -9.35
N HIS A 115 -3.41 -5.16 -8.70
CA HIS A 115 -2.16 -5.10 -7.96
C HIS A 115 -2.27 -4.20 -6.73
N VAL A 116 -1.42 -4.49 -5.72
CA VAL A 116 -1.42 -3.78 -4.43
C VAL A 116 -0.02 -3.71 -3.83
N GLY A 117 0.22 -2.65 -3.08
CA GLY A 117 1.41 -2.46 -2.26
C GLY A 117 1.09 -1.69 -0.98
N VAL A 118 2.10 -1.46 -0.15
CA VAL A 118 2.02 -0.70 1.10
C VAL A 118 2.72 0.64 0.92
N TYR A 119 2.02 1.73 1.22
CA TYR A 119 2.59 3.08 1.20
C TYR A 119 3.55 3.28 2.38
N MET A 120 4.73 3.80 2.10
CA MET A 120 5.80 3.97 3.09
C MET A 120 6.06 5.43 3.48
N GLY A 121 5.28 6.35 2.92
CA GLY A 121 5.52 7.80 3.06
C GLY A 121 6.38 8.37 1.94
N ARG A 122 6.38 9.70 1.83
CA ARG A 122 7.20 10.47 0.87
C ARG A 122 7.09 10.02 -0.59
N GLY A 123 5.93 9.48 -0.97
CA GLY A 123 5.70 9.00 -2.34
C GLY A 123 6.30 7.64 -2.67
N PHE A 124 6.78 6.89 -1.70
CA PHE A 124 7.31 5.54 -1.87
C PHE A 124 6.31 4.48 -1.43
N PHE A 125 6.36 3.33 -2.07
CA PHE A 125 5.60 2.14 -1.69
C PHE A 125 6.45 0.88 -1.84
N VAL A 126 6.07 -0.16 -1.11
CA VAL A 126 6.67 -1.50 -1.22
C VAL A 126 5.63 -2.46 -1.78
N HIS A 127 6.04 -3.26 -2.73
CA HIS A 127 5.21 -4.29 -3.33
C HIS A 127 6.01 -5.51 -3.78
N ALA A 128 5.35 -6.64 -3.98
CA ALA A 128 5.94 -7.80 -4.62
C ALA A 128 5.69 -7.74 -6.13
N SER A 129 6.76 -7.68 -6.93
CA SER A 129 6.71 -7.65 -8.40
C SER A 129 7.39 -8.86 -9.02
N VAL A 130 6.95 -9.20 -10.23
CA VAL A 130 7.52 -10.32 -11.01
C VAL A 130 9.02 -10.14 -11.25
N ALA A 131 9.47 -8.91 -11.50
CA ALA A 131 10.86 -8.64 -11.88
C ALA A 131 11.83 -8.66 -10.69
N ASN A 132 11.41 -8.16 -9.52
CA ASN A 132 12.35 -7.84 -8.43
C ASN A 132 11.91 -8.42 -7.07
N GLY A 133 10.86 -9.24 -7.02
CA GLY A 133 10.31 -9.66 -5.73
C GLY A 133 9.75 -8.49 -4.93
N VAL A 134 9.90 -8.55 -3.61
CA VAL A 134 9.46 -7.47 -2.70
C VAL A 134 10.51 -6.36 -2.67
N HIS A 135 10.13 -5.16 -3.12
CA HIS A 135 11.05 -4.02 -3.22
C HIS A 135 10.32 -2.68 -3.11
N ILE A 136 11.12 -1.61 -2.93
CA ILE A 136 10.64 -0.23 -2.80
C ILE A 136 10.62 0.45 -4.17
N GLU A 137 9.54 1.18 -4.47
CA GLU A 137 9.40 1.97 -5.69
C GLU A 137 8.78 3.34 -5.41
N PRO A 138 9.15 4.40 -6.16
CA PRO A 138 8.45 5.67 -6.12
C PRO A 138 7.17 5.60 -6.95
N ILE A 139 6.05 6.05 -6.39
CA ILE A 139 4.76 6.15 -7.10
C ILE A 139 4.87 7.11 -8.28
N ALA A 140 5.76 8.11 -8.17
CA ALA A 140 5.96 9.14 -9.20
C ALA A 140 6.55 8.62 -10.52
N LYS A 141 7.07 7.40 -10.58
CA LYS A 141 7.46 6.80 -11.87
C LYS A 141 6.27 6.79 -12.84
N PRO A 142 6.43 7.25 -14.10
CA PRO A 142 5.33 7.27 -15.07
C PRO A 142 4.61 5.94 -15.18
N TYR A 143 5.35 4.84 -15.15
CA TYR A 143 4.81 3.48 -15.19
C TYR A 143 3.77 3.21 -14.10
N TYR A 144 4.00 3.65 -12.86
CA TYR A 144 3.06 3.48 -11.75
C TYR A 144 1.97 4.55 -11.73
N LEU A 145 2.32 5.80 -12.04
CA LEU A 145 1.34 6.90 -12.10
C LEU A 145 0.21 6.64 -13.09
N ASP A 146 0.53 6.11 -14.27
CA ASP A 146 -0.45 5.80 -15.32
C ASP A 146 -1.37 4.63 -14.93
N ARG A 147 -0.98 3.85 -13.94
CA ARG A 147 -1.69 2.66 -13.44
C ARG A 147 -2.30 2.83 -12.06
N LEU A 148 -2.05 3.95 -11.39
CA LEU A 148 -2.53 4.21 -10.05
C LEU A 148 -4.07 4.30 -10.02
N VAL A 149 -4.71 3.42 -9.25
CA VAL A 149 -6.14 3.48 -8.97
C VAL A 149 -6.39 4.38 -7.76
N GLY A 150 -5.54 4.30 -6.74
CA GLY A 150 -5.59 5.16 -5.57
C GLY A 150 -4.90 4.59 -4.35
N ILE A 151 -4.77 5.45 -3.33
CA ILE A 151 -4.30 5.06 -2.00
C ILE A 151 -5.49 5.01 -1.05
N ARG A 152 -5.56 3.96 -0.23
CA ARG A 152 -6.73 3.67 0.59
C ARG A 152 -6.34 3.20 1.97
N LYS A 153 -7.11 3.62 2.95
CA LYS A 153 -6.98 3.21 4.35
C LYS A 153 -7.71 1.90 4.60
N TYR A 154 -7.10 0.98 5.33
CA TYR A 154 -7.80 -0.17 5.89
C TYR A 154 -8.83 0.28 6.94
N ARG A 155 -10.01 -0.29 6.91
CA ARG A 155 -11.11 0.15 7.82
C ARG A 155 -10.87 -0.20 9.29
N GLY A 156 -9.90 -1.07 9.57
CA GLY A 156 -9.48 -1.44 10.92
C GLY A 156 -8.45 -0.49 11.56
N PHE A 157 -8.06 0.58 10.84
CA PHE A 157 -7.20 1.65 11.37
C PHE A 157 -8.02 2.79 11.98
#